data_cd75b26b088509e98f18be6e127fe506
#
_entry.id   cd75b26b088509e98f18be6e127fe506
#
_cell.length_a   1.000
_cell.length_b   1.000
_cell.length_c   1.000
_cell.angle_alpha   90.00
_cell.angle_beta   90.00
_cell.angle_gamma   90.00
#
_symmetry.space_group_name_H-M   'P 1'
#
loop_
_entity.id
_entity.type
_entity.pdbx_description
1 polymer ?
#
loop_
_entity_poly.entity_id
_entity_poly.type
_entity_poly.pdbx_seq_one_letter_code
_entity_poly.pdbx_strand_id
1 'polypeptide(L)'
;LVGSEMCIRDRQYDDVMNVQRQIIYEQRRRVLEGENLRSYIMDMIESVIKREVQFFTQGDRANWDLAGLMKSLYSLCLDPGCAALADIENLDRPEIEKALTEKADARYERREEEIGGMGLDMRELERIILLRSIDNHWKDHIDAMDQLRQGISLRSFGQRDPVSEYKIEGFEMFDDMVRLIQTDTVRGLNFVSITREPEKLERTRVANP
;
A
#
# COMPACT_ATOMS: atom_id res chain seq x y z
N LEU A 1 23.36 38.67 1.01
CA LEU A 1 21.88 38.53 0.90
C LEU A 1 21.51 37.29 0.07
N VAL A 2 22.11 37.01 -1.07
CA VAL A 2 21.80 35.83 -1.93
C VAL A 2 22.02 34.49 -1.20
N GLY A 3 23.06 34.37 -0.37
CA GLY A 3 23.34 33.15 0.40
C GLY A 3 22.31 32.86 1.48
N SER A 4 21.68 33.89 2.08
CA SER A 4 20.68 33.76 3.10
C SER A 4 19.33 33.22 2.55
N GLU A 5 18.91 33.71 1.40
CA GLU A 5 17.66 33.26 0.74
C GLU A 5 17.77 31.84 0.19
N MET A 6 18.94 31.45 -0.30
CA MET A 6 19.20 30.08 -0.74
C MET A 6 19.16 29.10 0.42
N CYS A 7 19.75 29.44 1.57
CA CYS A 7 19.68 28.64 2.79
C CYS A 7 18.26 28.49 3.35
N ILE A 8 17.43 29.54 3.26
CA ILE A 8 16.03 29.52 3.73
C ILE A 8 15.22 28.59 2.83
N ARG A 9 15.39 28.65 1.52
CA ARG A 9 14.68 27.80 0.55
C ARG A 9 15.09 26.34 0.68
N ASP A 10 16.37 26.04 0.83
CA ASP A 10 16.84 24.68 1.07
C ASP A 10 16.24 24.09 2.35
N ARG A 11 16.15 24.87 3.40
CA ARG A 11 15.50 24.46 4.65
C ARG A 11 14.01 24.14 4.46
N GLN A 12 13.30 24.90 3.63
CA GLN A 12 11.88 24.65 3.34
C GLN A 12 11.66 23.35 2.55
N TYR A 13 12.56 22.96 1.67
CA TYR A 13 12.53 21.64 1.02
C TYR A 13 12.77 20.51 2.03
N ASP A 14 13.77 20.68 2.89
CA ASP A 14 14.10 19.68 3.92
C ASP A 14 12.96 19.51 4.94
N ASP A 15 12.24 20.59 5.28
CA ASP A 15 11.09 20.53 6.19
C ASP A 15 9.96 19.63 5.66
N VAL A 16 9.68 19.66 4.34
CA VAL A 16 8.68 18.77 3.72
C VAL A 16 9.09 17.30 3.89
N MET A 17 10.33 16.98 3.55
CA MET A 17 10.84 15.61 3.68
C MET A 17 10.90 15.15 5.14
N ASN A 18 11.19 16.05 6.08
CA ASN A 18 11.22 15.72 7.50
C ASN A 18 9.83 15.36 8.04
N VAL A 19 8.78 16.08 7.62
CA VAL A 19 7.40 15.76 8.00
C VAL A 19 6.99 14.39 7.47
N GLN A 20 7.25 14.11 6.20
CA GLN A 20 6.95 12.82 5.56
C GLN A 20 7.70 11.67 6.24
N ARG A 21 8.99 11.88 6.55
CA ARG A 21 9.83 10.92 7.27
C ARG A 21 9.27 10.62 8.65
N GLN A 22 8.83 11.62 9.40
CA GLN A 22 8.22 11.41 10.72
C GLN A 22 6.96 10.54 10.63
N ILE A 23 6.09 10.79 9.64
CA ILE A 23 4.87 10.00 9.43
C ILE A 23 5.24 8.53 9.16
N ILE A 24 6.16 8.27 8.25
CA ILE A 24 6.56 6.90 7.89
C ILE A 24 7.25 6.18 9.06
N TYR A 25 8.10 6.87 9.80
CA TYR A 25 8.77 6.26 10.96
C TYR A 25 7.79 5.95 12.10
N GLU A 26 6.78 6.79 12.30
CA GLU A 26 5.73 6.54 13.27
C GLU A 26 4.86 5.33 12.86
N GLN A 27 4.47 5.26 11.58
CA GLN A 27 3.74 4.09 11.06
C GLN A 27 4.56 2.81 11.20
N ARG A 28 5.85 2.84 10.82
CA ARG A 28 6.76 1.72 10.96
C ARG A 28 6.90 1.27 12.42
N ARG A 29 7.00 2.21 13.35
CA ARG A 29 7.09 1.92 14.79
C ARG A 29 5.83 1.20 15.28
N ARG A 30 4.63 1.67 14.95
CA ARG A 30 3.37 1.00 15.31
C ARG A 30 3.30 -0.43 14.80
N VAL A 31 3.73 -0.66 13.57
CA VAL A 31 3.78 -2.00 12.99
C VAL A 31 4.74 -2.91 13.77
N LEU A 32 5.90 -2.40 14.17
CA LEU A 32 6.89 -3.15 14.96
C LEU A 32 6.39 -3.43 16.39
N GLU A 33 5.69 -2.50 17.01
CA GLU A 33 5.08 -2.66 18.33
C GLU A 33 3.87 -3.60 18.33
N GLY A 34 3.35 -3.96 17.15
CA GLY A 34 2.28 -4.95 16.97
C GLY A 34 0.89 -4.44 17.35
N GLU A 35 0.69 -3.12 17.43
CA GLU A 35 -0.61 -2.54 17.75
C GLU A 35 -1.63 -2.85 16.64
N ASN A 36 -2.62 -3.67 17.01
CA ASN A 36 -3.87 -3.90 16.26
C ASN A 36 -3.71 -4.05 14.72
N LEU A 37 -2.70 -4.83 14.28
CA LEU A 37 -2.38 -5.00 12.85
C LEU A 37 -3.59 -5.46 12.04
N ARG A 38 -4.40 -6.39 12.57
CA ARG A 38 -5.60 -6.87 11.88
C ARG A 38 -6.53 -5.74 11.49
N SER A 39 -6.91 -4.87 12.43
CA SER A 39 -7.79 -3.72 12.14
C SER A 39 -7.17 -2.82 11.06
N TYR A 40 -5.87 -2.56 11.17
CA TYR A 40 -5.17 -1.73 10.19
C TYR A 40 -5.16 -2.33 8.78
N ILE A 41 -5.01 -3.67 8.67
CA ILE A 41 -5.10 -4.37 7.38
C ILE A 41 -6.54 -4.34 6.83
N MET A 42 -7.56 -4.50 7.68
CA MET A 42 -8.96 -4.40 7.25
C MET A 42 -9.28 -3.00 6.71
N ASP A 43 -8.82 -1.94 7.37
CA ASP A 43 -8.94 -0.55 6.90
C ASP A 43 -8.24 -0.34 5.54
N MET A 44 -7.10 -1.00 5.30
CA MET A 44 -6.41 -0.97 4.01
C MET A 44 -7.23 -1.67 2.92
N ILE A 45 -7.81 -2.83 3.21
CA ILE A 45 -8.66 -3.58 2.28
C ILE A 45 -9.86 -2.72 1.86
N GLU A 46 -10.57 -2.14 2.83
CA GLU A 46 -11.68 -1.24 2.57
C GLU A 46 -11.26 -0.04 1.70
N SER A 47 -10.13 0.59 2.04
CA SER A 47 -9.59 1.73 1.30
C SER A 47 -9.23 1.37 -0.15
N VAL A 48 -8.66 0.18 -0.38
CA VAL A 48 -8.34 -0.33 -1.72
C VAL A 48 -9.62 -0.56 -2.51
N ILE A 49 -10.61 -1.25 -1.95
CA ILE A 49 -11.89 -1.53 -2.60
C ILE A 49 -12.61 -0.22 -2.96
N LYS A 50 -12.70 0.71 -2.04
CA LYS A 50 -13.34 2.01 -2.25
C LYS A 50 -12.70 2.78 -3.41
N ARG A 51 -11.37 2.80 -3.51
CA ARG A 51 -10.67 3.44 -4.64
C ARG A 51 -10.97 2.75 -5.97
N GLU A 52 -10.93 1.43 -6.01
CA GLU A 52 -11.24 0.66 -7.22
C GLU A 52 -12.69 0.89 -7.66
N VAL A 53 -13.65 0.79 -6.74
CA VAL A 53 -15.06 1.08 -7.04
C VAL A 53 -15.21 2.50 -7.57
N GLN A 54 -14.60 3.49 -6.92
CA GLN A 54 -14.67 4.88 -7.33
C GLN A 54 -14.07 5.10 -8.71
N PHE A 55 -12.99 4.41 -9.05
CA PHE A 55 -12.33 4.52 -10.35
C PHE A 55 -13.18 3.91 -11.47
N PHE A 56 -13.72 2.71 -11.29
CA PHE A 56 -14.48 1.98 -12.32
C PHE A 56 -15.96 2.40 -12.44
N THR A 57 -16.48 3.17 -11.47
CA THR A 57 -17.86 3.64 -11.46
C THR A 57 -17.96 5.15 -11.62
N GLN A 58 -17.07 5.76 -12.42
CA GLN A 58 -17.14 7.21 -12.71
C GLN A 58 -18.29 7.56 -13.65
N GLY A 59 -18.90 8.73 -13.41
CA GLY A 59 -19.98 9.22 -14.25
C GLY A 59 -21.28 8.45 -14.09
N ASP A 60 -22.05 8.38 -15.19
CA ASP A 60 -23.35 7.72 -15.24
C ASP A 60 -23.20 6.19 -15.19
N ARG A 61 -24.18 5.52 -14.57
CA ARG A 61 -24.20 4.07 -14.42
C ARG A 61 -24.00 3.29 -15.73
N ALA A 62 -24.50 3.81 -16.84
CA ALA A 62 -24.34 3.18 -18.15
C ALA A 62 -22.88 3.09 -18.63
N ASN A 63 -21.98 3.88 -18.03
CA ASN A 63 -20.56 3.94 -18.35
C ASN A 63 -19.69 3.18 -17.34
N TRP A 64 -20.29 2.54 -16.34
CA TRP A 64 -19.52 1.80 -15.33
C TRP A 64 -18.90 0.54 -15.92
N ASP A 65 -17.62 0.35 -15.67
CA ASP A 65 -16.89 -0.87 -16.04
C ASP A 65 -16.80 -1.85 -14.87
N LEU A 66 -17.92 -2.48 -14.56
CA LEU A 66 -17.99 -3.47 -13.46
C LEU A 66 -17.14 -4.73 -13.75
N ALA A 67 -16.97 -5.10 -15.02
CA ALA A 67 -16.12 -6.22 -15.40
C ALA A 67 -14.64 -5.91 -15.16
N GLY A 68 -14.20 -4.69 -15.51
CA GLY A 68 -12.87 -4.17 -15.19
C GLY A 68 -12.63 -4.09 -13.68
N LEU A 69 -13.62 -3.62 -12.91
CA LEU A 69 -13.57 -3.60 -11.44
C LEU A 69 -13.31 -5.00 -10.87
N MET A 70 -14.12 -5.99 -11.25
CA MET A 70 -13.94 -7.37 -10.77
C MET A 70 -12.57 -7.94 -11.14
N LYS A 71 -12.11 -7.72 -12.37
CA LYS A 71 -10.78 -8.15 -12.83
C LYS A 71 -9.67 -7.50 -11.98
N SER A 72 -9.77 -6.21 -11.69
CA SER A 72 -8.81 -5.52 -10.81
C SER A 72 -8.81 -6.12 -9.41
N LEU A 73 -9.96 -6.27 -8.79
CA LEU A 73 -10.08 -6.81 -7.43
C LEU A 73 -9.66 -8.27 -7.32
N TYR A 74 -9.83 -9.09 -8.36
CA TYR A 74 -9.27 -10.45 -8.41
C TYR A 74 -7.73 -10.46 -8.38
N SER A 75 -7.10 -9.41 -8.85
CA SER A 75 -5.64 -9.27 -8.76
C SER A 75 -5.15 -8.69 -7.43
N LEU A 76 -6.06 -8.22 -6.58
CA LEU A 76 -5.73 -7.52 -5.32
C LEU A 76 -6.14 -8.30 -4.07
N CYS A 77 -7.42 -8.59 -3.91
CA CYS A 77 -7.96 -9.10 -2.65
C CYS A 77 -9.11 -10.10 -2.77
N LEU A 78 -9.65 -10.33 -3.95
CA LEU A 78 -10.74 -11.27 -4.19
C LEU A 78 -10.28 -12.48 -5.02
N ASP A 79 -11.12 -13.47 -5.13
CA ASP A 79 -11.00 -14.56 -6.10
C ASP A 79 -12.38 -14.87 -6.72
N PRO A 80 -12.42 -15.51 -7.91
CA PRO A 80 -13.68 -15.82 -8.57
C PRO A 80 -14.61 -16.75 -7.77
N GLY A 81 -14.07 -17.42 -6.76
CA GLY A 81 -14.85 -18.29 -5.87
C GLY A 81 -15.59 -17.54 -4.76
N CYS A 82 -15.17 -16.30 -4.44
CA CYS A 82 -15.79 -15.53 -3.36
C CYS A 82 -16.69 -14.38 -3.83
N ALA A 83 -16.48 -13.88 -5.05
CA ALA A 83 -17.29 -12.79 -5.60
C ALA A 83 -17.48 -12.97 -7.11
N ALA A 84 -18.65 -12.66 -7.62
CA ALA A 84 -18.98 -12.69 -9.04
C ALA A 84 -19.57 -11.36 -9.50
N LEU A 85 -19.49 -11.08 -10.81
CA LEU A 85 -20.08 -9.86 -11.41
C LEU A 85 -21.57 -9.76 -11.12
N ALA A 86 -22.29 -10.90 -11.17
CA ALA A 86 -23.73 -10.96 -10.89
C ALA A 86 -24.12 -10.48 -9.48
N ASP A 87 -23.18 -10.51 -8.53
CA ASP A 87 -23.41 -10.07 -7.16
C ASP A 87 -23.53 -8.54 -7.05
N ILE A 88 -22.98 -7.80 -8.02
CA ILE A 88 -22.87 -6.33 -7.95
C ILE A 88 -23.54 -5.59 -9.11
N GLU A 89 -23.94 -6.27 -10.17
CA GLU A 89 -24.44 -5.62 -11.39
C GLU A 89 -25.73 -4.79 -11.21
N ASN A 90 -26.54 -5.11 -10.18
CA ASN A 90 -27.78 -4.43 -9.88
C ASN A 90 -27.69 -3.46 -8.68
N LEU A 91 -26.52 -3.35 -8.04
CA LEU A 91 -26.30 -2.55 -6.85
C LEU A 91 -25.89 -1.10 -7.21
N ASP A 92 -26.15 -0.17 -6.31
CA ASP A 92 -25.57 1.19 -6.40
C ASP A 92 -24.15 1.22 -5.86
N ARG A 93 -23.44 2.36 -6.01
CA ARG A 93 -22.04 2.46 -5.62
C ARG A 93 -21.77 2.14 -4.14
N PRO A 94 -22.50 2.70 -3.15
CA PRO A 94 -22.32 2.36 -1.75
C PRO A 94 -22.59 0.88 -1.43
N GLU A 95 -23.58 0.29 -2.12
CA GLU A 95 -23.93 -1.12 -1.97
C GLU A 95 -22.83 -2.02 -2.55
N ILE A 96 -22.26 -1.64 -3.70
CA ILE A 96 -21.10 -2.33 -4.30
C ILE A 96 -19.90 -2.29 -3.35
N GLU A 97 -19.55 -1.10 -2.81
CA GLU A 97 -18.46 -0.95 -1.85
C GLU A 97 -18.65 -1.89 -0.66
N LYS A 98 -19.83 -1.87 -0.06
CA LYS A 98 -20.17 -2.72 1.10
C LYS A 98 -20.10 -4.21 0.76
N ALA A 99 -20.76 -4.64 -0.31
CA ALA A 99 -20.80 -6.04 -0.71
C ALA A 99 -19.41 -6.60 -1.01
N LEU A 100 -18.55 -5.84 -1.69
CA LEU A 100 -17.20 -6.26 -2.02
C LEU A 100 -16.28 -6.25 -0.80
N THR A 101 -16.46 -5.30 0.13
CA THR A 101 -15.73 -5.29 1.40
C THR A 101 -16.07 -6.52 2.25
N GLU A 102 -17.34 -6.84 2.43
CA GLU A 102 -17.77 -8.04 3.17
C GLU A 102 -17.18 -9.34 2.57
N LYS A 103 -17.09 -9.41 1.24
CA LYS A 103 -16.49 -10.58 0.55
C LYS A 103 -14.97 -10.63 0.72
N ALA A 104 -14.30 -9.48 0.71
CA ALA A 104 -12.87 -9.41 0.94
C ALA A 104 -12.50 -9.73 2.39
N ASP A 105 -13.31 -9.31 3.35
CA ASP A 105 -13.17 -9.65 4.75
C ASP A 105 -13.28 -11.17 4.95
N ALA A 106 -14.30 -11.80 4.37
CA ALA A 106 -14.46 -13.25 4.41
C ALA A 106 -13.31 -14.00 3.71
N ARG A 107 -12.73 -13.42 2.64
CA ARG A 107 -11.55 -13.97 1.98
C ARG A 107 -10.30 -13.85 2.87
N TYR A 108 -10.14 -12.73 3.54
CA TYR A 108 -9.06 -12.52 4.49
C TYR A 108 -9.14 -13.49 5.68
N GLU A 109 -10.33 -13.71 6.25
CA GLU A 109 -10.54 -14.66 7.35
C GLU A 109 -10.18 -16.09 6.92
N ARG A 110 -10.60 -16.53 5.74
CA ARG A 110 -10.18 -17.83 5.19
C ARG A 110 -8.65 -17.91 5.04
N ARG A 111 -8.03 -16.82 4.61
CA ARG A 111 -6.57 -16.76 4.47
C ARG A 111 -5.88 -16.89 5.84
N GLU A 112 -6.42 -16.26 6.88
CA GLU A 112 -5.93 -16.39 8.25
C GLU A 112 -6.01 -17.84 8.74
N GLU A 113 -7.12 -18.53 8.45
CA GLU A 113 -7.28 -19.95 8.77
C GLU A 113 -6.30 -20.84 8.00
N GLU A 114 -6.09 -20.59 6.70
CA GLU A 114 -5.11 -21.31 5.86
C GLU A 114 -3.69 -21.18 6.44
N ILE A 115 -3.27 -19.96 6.80
CA ILE A 115 -1.96 -19.67 7.38
C ILE A 115 -1.82 -20.33 8.76
N GLY A 116 -2.85 -20.21 9.61
CA GLY A 116 -2.91 -20.87 10.92
C GLY A 116 -2.83 -22.40 10.81
N GLY A 117 -3.52 -22.98 9.82
CA GLY A 117 -3.45 -24.43 9.51
C GLY A 117 -2.06 -24.92 9.09
N MET A 118 -1.22 -24.03 8.56
CA MET A 118 0.19 -24.30 8.27
C MET A 118 1.11 -24.17 9.51
N GLY A 119 0.55 -23.78 10.67
CA GLY A 119 1.32 -23.53 11.90
C GLY A 119 2.11 -22.22 11.86
N LEU A 120 1.66 -21.24 11.08
CA LEU A 120 2.25 -19.92 10.96
C LEU A 120 1.33 -18.87 11.59
N ASP A 121 1.92 -17.78 12.04
CA ASP A 121 1.19 -16.65 12.62
C ASP A 121 0.86 -15.60 11.54
N MET A 122 -0.43 -15.37 11.32
CA MET A 122 -0.89 -14.36 10.37
C MET A 122 -0.42 -12.95 10.75
N ARG A 123 -0.33 -12.64 12.05
CA ARG A 123 0.15 -11.32 12.53
C ARG A 123 1.60 -11.08 12.16
N GLU A 124 2.42 -12.13 12.20
CA GLU A 124 3.82 -12.04 11.77
C GLU A 124 3.93 -11.85 10.25
N LEU A 125 3.12 -12.56 9.48
CA LEU A 125 3.06 -12.39 8.03
C LEU A 125 2.64 -10.97 7.64
N GLU A 126 1.61 -10.42 8.27
CA GLU A 126 1.17 -9.03 8.08
C GLU A 126 2.29 -8.04 8.36
N ARG A 127 2.99 -8.22 9.48
CA ARG A 127 4.12 -7.38 9.87
C ARG A 127 5.21 -7.38 8.80
N ILE A 128 5.63 -8.56 8.36
CA ILE A 128 6.68 -8.72 7.37
C ILE A 128 6.31 -8.07 6.04
N ILE A 129 5.10 -8.34 5.53
CA ILE A 129 4.65 -7.83 4.23
C ILE A 129 4.50 -6.31 4.29
N LEU A 130 3.87 -5.79 5.34
CA LEU A 130 3.65 -4.35 5.50
C LEU A 130 4.97 -3.58 5.65
N LEU A 131 5.89 -4.06 6.49
CA LEU A 131 7.20 -3.42 6.65
C LEU A 131 7.98 -3.43 5.34
N ARG A 132 7.98 -4.55 4.62
CA ARG A 132 8.63 -4.64 3.30
C ARG A 132 8.03 -3.65 2.29
N SER A 133 6.71 -3.54 2.26
CA SER A 133 6.02 -2.58 1.38
C SER A 133 6.38 -1.14 1.73
N ILE A 134 6.34 -0.79 3.02
CA ILE A 134 6.76 0.54 3.50
C ILE A 134 8.20 0.84 3.09
N ASP A 135 9.14 -0.07 3.35
CA ASP A 135 10.56 0.15 3.10
C ASP A 135 10.87 0.34 1.61
N ASN A 136 10.24 -0.46 0.74
CA ASN A 136 10.44 -0.37 -0.69
C ASN A 136 9.91 0.97 -1.23
N HIS A 137 8.64 1.28 -0.96
CA HIS A 137 8.02 2.50 -1.48
C HIS A 137 8.61 3.78 -0.88
N TRP A 138 9.01 3.76 0.39
CA TRP A 138 9.68 4.90 1.02
C TRP A 138 11.04 5.19 0.38
N LYS A 139 11.82 4.17 0.06
CA LYS A 139 13.08 4.33 -0.66
C LYS A 139 12.88 4.98 -2.02
N ASP A 140 11.95 4.45 -2.81
CA ASP A 140 11.64 4.97 -4.14
C ASP A 140 11.10 6.42 -4.07
N HIS A 141 10.32 6.73 -3.02
CA HIS A 141 9.80 8.07 -2.78
C HIS A 141 10.90 9.09 -2.47
N ILE A 142 11.91 8.72 -1.66
CA ILE A 142 13.06 9.60 -1.39
C ILE A 142 13.75 9.97 -2.71
N ASP A 143 14.02 8.98 -3.55
CA ASP A 143 14.69 9.20 -4.84
C ASP A 143 13.83 10.07 -5.77
N ALA A 144 12.51 9.88 -5.78
CA ALA A 144 11.57 10.67 -6.57
C ALA A 144 11.49 12.13 -6.07
N MET A 145 11.50 12.36 -4.75
CA MET A 145 11.51 13.71 -4.17
C MET A 145 12.80 14.47 -4.46
N ASP A 146 13.94 13.78 -4.50
CA ASP A 146 15.21 14.39 -4.91
C ASP A 146 15.19 14.81 -6.39
N GLN A 147 14.61 13.98 -7.26
CA GLN A 147 14.41 14.33 -8.68
C GLN A 147 13.43 15.51 -8.84
N LEU A 148 12.35 15.54 -8.08
CA LEU A 148 11.41 16.66 -8.04
C LEU A 148 12.11 17.96 -7.66
N ARG A 149 12.92 17.96 -6.59
CA ARG A 149 13.70 19.12 -6.14
C ARG A 149 14.61 19.68 -7.25
N GLN A 150 15.30 18.80 -7.96
CA GLN A 150 16.16 19.19 -9.09
C GLN A 150 15.32 19.74 -10.27
N GLY A 151 14.21 19.08 -10.61
CA GLY A 151 13.31 19.47 -11.69
C GLY A 151 12.66 20.85 -11.47
N ILE A 152 12.20 21.11 -10.26
CA ILE A 152 11.57 22.41 -9.89
C ILE A 152 12.56 23.56 -9.98
N SER A 153 13.81 23.33 -9.59
CA SER A 153 14.88 24.35 -9.74
C SER A 153 15.10 24.78 -11.19
N LEU A 154 14.89 23.87 -12.15
CA LEU A 154 14.97 24.15 -13.59
C LEU A 154 13.70 24.83 -14.16
N ARG A 155 12.53 24.56 -13.57
CA ARG A 155 11.23 25.16 -13.99
C ARG A 155 11.02 26.57 -13.44
N SER A 156 11.82 27.04 -12.48
CA SER A 156 11.66 28.31 -11.74
C SER A 156 11.79 29.59 -12.58
N PHE A 157 11.91 29.48 -13.90
CA PHE A 157 11.77 30.59 -14.85
C PHE A 157 10.32 30.99 -15.12
N GLY A 158 9.31 30.30 -14.52
CA GLY A 158 7.88 30.62 -14.57
C GLY A 158 7.44 31.43 -13.33
N GLN A 159 6.25 32.02 -13.39
CA GLN A 159 5.69 32.95 -12.39
C GLN A 159 5.29 32.32 -11.03
N ARG A 160 5.57 31.04 -10.77
CA ARG A 160 5.17 30.36 -9.53
C ARG A 160 6.37 30.19 -8.58
N ASP A 161 6.07 30.28 -7.27
CA ASP A 161 7.07 30.02 -6.24
C ASP A 161 7.49 28.54 -6.23
N PRO A 162 8.79 28.23 -6.47
CA PRO A 162 9.28 26.86 -6.55
C PRO A 162 9.05 26.03 -5.28
N VAL A 163 9.06 26.67 -4.11
CA VAL A 163 8.81 25.96 -2.83
C VAL A 163 7.37 25.54 -2.71
N SER A 164 6.44 26.39 -3.15
CA SER A 164 5.02 26.07 -3.14
C SER A 164 4.69 24.91 -4.10
N GLU A 165 5.28 24.91 -5.29
CA GLU A 165 5.14 23.79 -6.23
C GLU A 165 5.71 22.49 -5.66
N TYR A 166 6.89 22.52 -5.06
CA TYR A 166 7.50 21.37 -4.42
C TYR A 166 6.59 20.79 -3.30
N LYS A 167 5.98 21.65 -2.49
CA LYS A 167 5.07 21.22 -1.43
C LYS A 167 3.83 20.51 -1.99
N ILE A 168 3.24 21.06 -3.05
CA ILE A 168 2.02 20.50 -3.67
C ILE A 168 2.33 19.16 -4.33
N GLU A 169 3.31 19.15 -5.27
CA GLU A 169 3.70 17.91 -5.96
C GLU A 169 4.21 16.85 -4.98
N GLY A 170 5.02 17.25 -4.00
CA GLY A 170 5.54 16.34 -2.99
C GLY A 170 4.48 15.75 -2.06
N PHE A 171 3.39 16.49 -1.79
CA PHE A 171 2.24 15.96 -1.07
C PHE A 171 1.47 14.92 -1.91
N GLU A 172 1.23 15.21 -3.18
CA GLU A 172 0.56 14.28 -4.10
C GLU A 172 1.36 12.98 -4.27
N MET A 173 2.69 13.10 -4.45
CA MET A 173 3.59 11.94 -4.55
C MET A 173 3.60 11.11 -3.27
N PHE A 174 3.53 11.75 -2.10
CA PHE A 174 3.47 11.04 -0.81
C PHE A 174 2.14 10.29 -0.65
N ASP A 175 1.02 10.90 -1.03
CA ASP A 175 -0.29 10.27 -0.98
C ASP A 175 -0.35 9.06 -1.95
N ASP A 176 0.21 9.19 -3.14
CA ASP A 176 0.33 8.08 -4.09
C ASP A 176 1.20 6.94 -3.54
N MET A 177 2.31 7.26 -2.89
CA MET A 177 3.15 6.26 -2.22
C MET A 177 2.36 5.51 -1.13
N VAL A 178 1.59 6.21 -0.30
CA VAL A 178 0.75 5.59 0.74
C VAL A 178 -0.30 4.65 0.10
N ARG A 179 -0.91 5.04 -1.01
CA ARG A 179 -1.83 4.19 -1.77
C ARG A 179 -1.16 2.93 -2.30
N LEU A 180 0.07 3.04 -2.81
CA LEU A 180 0.85 1.91 -3.29
C LEU A 180 1.21 0.95 -2.14
N ILE A 181 1.63 1.46 -0.98
CA ILE A 181 1.87 0.65 0.22
C ILE A 181 0.63 -0.16 0.58
N GLN A 182 -0.55 0.47 0.62
CA GLN A 182 -1.81 -0.23 0.93
C GLN A 182 -2.11 -1.32 -0.10
N THR A 183 -2.03 -0.99 -1.38
CA THR A 183 -2.33 -1.91 -2.49
C THR A 183 -1.40 -3.11 -2.50
N ASP A 184 -0.09 -2.90 -2.35
CA ASP A 184 0.89 -3.98 -2.37
C ASP A 184 0.84 -4.83 -1.09
N THR A 185 0.50 -4.24 0.05
CA THR A 185 0.28 -4.98 1.29
C THR A 185 -0.92 -5.92 1.15
N VAL A 186 -2.06 -5.40 0.69
CA VAL A 186 -3.29 -6.17 0.49
C VAL A 186 -3.06 -7.29 -0.52
N ARG A 187 -2.43 -7.00 -1.65
CA ARG A 187 -2.06 -8.00 -2.67
C ARG A 187 -1.12 -9.06 -2.09
N GLY A 188 -0.08 -8.65 -1.38
CA GLY A 188 0.90 -9.54 -0.79
C GLY A 188 0.28 -10.54 0.17
N LEU A 189 -0.60 -10.09 1.06
CA LEU A 189 -1.29 -10.95 2.03
C LEU A 189 -2.18 -12.00 1.36
N ASN A 190 -2.85 -11.64 0.28
CA ASN A 190 -3.77 -12.54 -0.41
C ASN A 190 -3.06 -13.58 -1.29
N PHE A 191 -1.91 -13.22 -1.90
CA PHE A 191 -1.29 -14.04 -2.94
C PHE A 191 0.11 -14.55 -2.61
N VAL A 192 0.70 -14.20 -1.45
CA VAL A 192 2.00 -14.75 -1.07
C VAL A 192 1.94 -16.26 -0.95
N SER A 193 2.83 -16.94 -1.68
CA SER A 193 3.00 -18.39 -1.56
C SER A 193 4.04 -18.68 -0.48
N ILE A 194 3.64 -19.43 0.54
CA ILE A 194 4.53 -19.84 1.61
C ILE A 194 5.10 -21.20 1.25
N THR A 195 6.36 -21.22 0.81
CA THR A 195 7.09 -22.46 0.54
C THR A 195 7.90 -22.81 1.80
N ARG A 196 7.58 -23.92 2.46
CA ARG A 196 8.49 -24.50 3.46
C ARG A 196 9.68 -25.10 2.71
N GLU A 197 10.87 -24.53 2.85
CA GLU A 197 12.07 -25.27 2.53
C GLU A 197 12.12 -26.48 3.47
N PRO A 198 12.26 -27.72 2.95
CA PRO A 198 12.48 -28.86 3.82
C PRO A 198 13.78 -28.61 4.57
N GLU A 199 13.68 -28.57 5.90
CA GLU A 199 14.83 -28.48 6.79
C GLU A 199 15.83 -29.58 6.40
N LYS A 200 16.97 -29.19 5.83
CA LYS A 200 18.05 -30.12 5.54
C LYS A 200 18.55 -30.62 6.88
N LEU A 201 18.06 -31.79 7.29
CA LEU A 201 18.66 -32.57 8.36
C LEU A 201 20.11 -32.90 7.94
N GLU A 202 21.06 -32.07 8.38
CA GLU A 202 22.47 -32.41 8.34
C GLU A 202 22.63 -33.64 9.22
N ARG A 203 22.67 -34.81 8.57
CA ARG A 203 23.14 -36.05 9.22
C ARG A 203 24.61 -35.85 9.56
N THR A 204 24.86 -35.41 10.78
CA THR A 204 26.20 -35.49 11.39
C THR A 204 26.59 -36.96 11.36
N ARG A 205 27.46 -37.33 10.43
CA ARG A 205 28.13 -38.63 10.47
C ARG A 205 29.02 -38.63 11.72
N VAL A 206 28.52 -39.26 12.78
CA VAL A 206 29.35 -39.65 13.91
C VAL A 206 30.36 -40.67 13.37
N ALA A 207 31.61 -40.26 13.22
CA ALA A 207 32.71 -41.17 12.96
C ALA A 207 32.88 -42.03 14.22
N ASN A 208 32.65 -43.32 14.09
CA ASN A 208 33.03 -44.29 15.11
C ASN A 208 34.55 -44.48 15.08
N PRO A 209 35.18 -44.67 16.26
CA PRO A 209 36.61 -44.81 16.44
C PRO A 209 37.18 -46.08 15.85
#